data_525eba9262646a6535459dbef0e2bcd9
#
_entry.id   525eba9262646a6535459dbef0e2bcd9
#
_cell.length_a   1.000
_cell.length_b   1.000
_cell.length_c   1.000
_cell.angle_alpha   90.00
_cell.angle_beta   90.00
_cell.angle_gamma   90.00
#
_symmetry.space_group_name_H-M   'P 1'
#
loop_
_entity.id
_entity.type
_entity.pdbx_description
1 polymer ?
#
loop_
_entity_poly.entity_id
_entity_poly.type
_entity_poly.pdbx_seq_one_letter_code
_entity_poly.pdbx_strand_id
1 'polypeptide(L)'
;MRVWHLISPEFPPMPGGVSEHSRVLVEAAVSRGLDVHVWTAAGGGAIANGASVEVHPSLGGFGAGDIARTGALLDAFPRPRRIVLQWVPHGYGRSGMNLSFARWIAARARAGDEIDVMVHEPFADFIGPSLIQPVRALVQRSMTRAVVSSAHRVWLSIPGWTPRLTPMVRPAVTPRVLPVPGTIPVDRDRPGIAALRSRLLEGAKVLVGHFGAGGRYIDAALERTFNEIRARRADVRFLLVGRGTGRLAARLSERTGVRATDLLPARELSQHLQACDLLLQPYVDGVSGRRTTTISALEHGVPVVTTLGRLSEPFWRDTSAVEAIAAGKPRLLVGAVERLLEPRRNAEARSAALALYAARFDPRVALEPLFAD
;
A
#
# COMPACT_ATOMS: atom_id res chain seq x y z
N MET A 1 -4.29 -31.05 4.41
CA MET A 1 -4.04 -29.72 3.84
C MET A 1 -3.30 -28.89 4.88
N ARG A 2 -2.33 -28.04 4.47
CA ARG A 2 -1.68 -27.09 5.40
C ARG A 2 -2.63 -25.93 5.64
N VAL A 3 -2.97 -25.69 6.88
CA VAL A 3 -3.82 -24.55 7.30
C VAL A 3 -2.95 -23.35 7.61
N TRP A 4 -3.30 -22.19 7.04
CA TRP A 4 -2.68 -20.92 7.32
C TRP A 4 -3.62 -19.99 8.08
N HIS A 5 -3.09 -19.27 9.06
CA HIS A 5 -3.81 -18.24 9.78
C HIS A 5 -3.23 -16.87 9.43
N LEU A 6 -4.05 -16.01 8.85
CA LEU A 6 -3.70 -14.61 8.62
C LEU A 6 -4.33 -13.75 9.70
N ILE A 7 -3.53 -12.98 10.43
CA ILE A 7 -4.03 -11.93 11.34
C ILE A 7 -3.82 -10.58 10.68
N SER A 8 -4.90 -9.84 10.45
CA SER A 8 -4.85 -8.52 9.82
C SER A 8 -5.75 -7.52 10.56
N PRO A 9 -5.32 -6.24 10.73
CA PRO A 9 -6.16 -5.23 11.34
C PRO A 9 -7.34 -4.83 10.45
N GLU A 10 -7.24 -5.08 9.16
CA GLU A 10 -8.27 -4.79 8.17
C GLU A 10 -8.29 -5.85 7.08
N PHE A 11 -9.48 -6.17 6.58
CA PHE A 11 -9.69 -7.12 5.48
C PHE A 11 -10.91 -6.69 4.67
N PRO A 12 -11.01 -6.98 3.36
CA PRO A 12 -12.18 -6.59 2.58
C PRO A 12 -13.51 -6.98 3.24
N PRO A 13 -14.57 -6.16 3.11
CA PRO A 13 -14.68 -4.95 2.29
C PRO A 13 -14.12 -3.66 2.92
N MET A 14 -13.40 -3.75 4.05
CA MET A 14 -12.74 -2.60 4.65
C MET A 14 -11.71 -2.01 3.67
N PRO A 15 -11.78 -0.71 3.34
CA PRO A 15 -10.85 -0.10 2.41
C PRO A 15 -9.52 0.20 3.10
N GLY A 16 -8.40 -0.19 2.49
CA GLY A 16 -7.07 0.08 3.02
C GLY A 16 -5.98 -0.67 2.28
N GLY A 17 -4.76 -0.16 2.32
CA GLY A 17 -3.61 -0.82 1.66
C GLY A 17 -3.27 -2.17 2.26
N VAL A 18 -3.44 -2.34 3.58
CA VAL A 18 -3.21 -3.62 4.28
C VAL A 18 -4.35 -4.59 3.99
N SER A 19 -5.59 -4.10 3.89
CA SER A 19 -6.76 -4.88 3.48
C SER A 19 -6.54 -5.51 2.10
N GLU A 20 -6.17 -4.70 1.11
CA GLU A 20 -5.89 -5.16 -0.25
C GLU A 20 -4.68 -6.10 -0.32
N HIS A 21 -3.61 -5.79 0.40
CA HIS A 21 -2.44 -6.67 0.51
C HIS A 21 -2.83 -8.03 1.11
N SER A 22 -3.64 -8.03 2.18
CA SER A 22 -4.13 -9.25 2.83
C SER A 22 -4.95 -10.10 1.88
N ARG A 23 -5.81 -9.48 1.05
CA ARG A 23 -6.58 -10.17 0.02
C ARG A 23 -5.66 -10.86 -0.99
N VAL A 24 -4.70 -10.14 -1.56
CA VAL A 24 -3.77 -10.70 -2.56
C VAL A 24 -2.93 -11.84 -1.95
N LEU A 25 -2.53 -11.72 -0.69
CA LEU A 25 -1.81 -12.77 0.02
C LEU A 25 -2.66 -14.03 0.19
N VAL A 26 -3.93 -13.87 0.59
CA VAL A 26 -4.88 -14.98 0.72
C VAL A 26 -5.12 -15.67 -0.62
N GLU A 27 -5.37 -14.90 -1.69
CA GLU A 27 -5.53 -15.43 -3.05
C GLU A 27 -4.30 -16.22 -3.50
N ALA A 28 -3.09 -15.71 -3.23
CA ALA A 28 -1.85 -16.40 -3.53
C ALA A 28 -1.65 -17.69 -2.70
N ALA A 29 -2.11 -17.73 -1.46
CA ALA A 29 -2.07 -18.92 -0.61
C ALA A 29 -3.06 -20.00 -1.10
N VAL A 30 -4.29 -19.60 -1.40
CA VAL A 30 -5.33 -20.48 -1.93
C VAL A 30 -4.93 -21.08 -3.28
N SER A 31 -4.33 -20.29 -4.17
CA SER A 31 -3.84 -20.80 -5.46
C SER A 31 -2.75 -21.86 -5.34
N ARG A 32 -2.13 -21.98 -4.16
CA ARG A 32 -1.15 -23.01 -3.79
C ARG A 32 -1.78 -24.19 -3.00
N GLY A 33 -3.10 -24.25 -2.91
CA GLY A 33 -3.83 -25.32 -2.23
C GLY A 33 -3.80 -25.23 -0.70
N LEU A 34 -3.58 -24.03 -0.13
CA LEU A 34 -3.65 -23.83 1.31
C LEU A 34 -5.08 -23.48 1.73
N ASP A 35 -5.51 -23.99 2.90
CA ASP A 35 -6.70 -23.53 3.59
C ASP A 35 -6.34 -22.30 4.43
N VAL A 36 -7.09 -21.21 4.29
CA VAL A 36 -6.75 -19.94 4.94
C VAL A 36 -7.84 -19.47 5.88
N HIS A 37 -7.48 -19.26 7.15
CA HIS A 37 -8.32 -18.61 8.14
C HIS A 37 -7.85 -17.18 8.37
N VAL A 38 -8.70 -16.21 8.10
CA VAL A 38 -8.41 -14.77 8.27
C VAL A 38 -9.03 -14.29 9.58
N TRP A 39 -8.20 -13.81 10.50
CA TRP A 39 -8.60 -13.22 11.79
C TRP A 39 -8.48 -11.71 11.70
N THR A 40 -9.61 -11.00 11.77
CA THR A 40 -9.64 -9.57 11.47
C THR A 40 -10.55 -8.80 12.43
N ALA A 41 -10.49 -7.47 12.34
CA ALA A 41 -11.37 -6.55 13.04
C ALA A 41 -12.85 -6.72 12.61
N ALA A 42 -13.77 -6.18 13.39
CA ALA A 42 -15.16 -6.05 12.97
C ALA A 42 -15.26 -5.26 11.64
N GLY A 43 -16.07 -5.77 10.72
CA GLY A 43 -16.22 -5.18 9.38
C GLY A 43 -15.46 -5.90 8.26
N GLY A 44 -14.52 -6.80 8.58
CA GLY A 44 -14.00 -7.77 7.61
C GLY A 44 -15.06 -8.81 7.25
N GLY A 45 -15.11 -9.22 5.99
CA GLY A 45 -16.11 -10.13 5.47
C GLY A 45 -15.56 -11.15 4.48
N ALA A 46 -16.40 -12.02 3.97
CA ALA A 46 -16.01 -13.02 2.99
C ALA A 46 -15.54 -12.38 1.68
N ILE A 47 -14.54 -12.98 1.06
CA ILE A 47 -14.17 -12.70 -0.33
C ILE A 47 -14.90 -13.65 -1.27
N ALA A 48 -15.30 -13.15 -2.43
CA ALA A 48 -16.19 -13.87 -3.36
C ALA A 48 -15.61 -15.16 -3.98
N ASN A 49 -14.34 -15.47 -3.74
CA ASN A 49 -13.61 -16.50 -4.48
C ASN A 49 -13.16 -17.68 -3.62
N GLY A 50 -14.09 -18.48 -3.08
CA GLY A 50 -13.73 -19.87 -2.88
C GLY A 50 -13.92 -20.50 -1.51
N ALA A 51 -14.13 -21.79 -1.55
CA ALA A 51 -14.40 -22.69 -0.43
C ALA A 51 -13.23 -22.88 0.55
N SER A 52 -12.03 -22.31 0.26
CA SER A 52 -10.82 -22.49 1.08
C SER A 52 -10.44 -21.26 1.91
N VAL A 53 -11.34 -20.27 2.06
CA VAL A 53 -11.09 -19.08 2.89
C VAL A 53 -12.21 -18.89 3.88
N GLU A 54 -11.88 -18.91 5.16
CA GLU A 54 -12.80 -18.59 6.23
C GLU A 54 -12.39 -17.29 6.94
N VAL A 55 -13.28 -16.33 7.00
CA VAL A 55 -13.01 -15.01 7.60
C VAL A 55 -13.69 -14.91 8.96
N HIS A 56 -12.90 -14.64 9.99
CA HIS A 56 -13.32 -14.50 11.37
C HIS A 56 -13.15 -13.06 11.84
N PRO A 57 -14.20 -12.23 11.89
CA PRO A 57 -14.13 -10.86 12.41
C PRO A 57 -14.07 -10.81 13.94
N SER A 58 -13.47 -11.83 14.55
CA SER A 58 -13.47 -12.10 15.99
C SER A 58 -12.57 -11.17 16.79
N LEU A 59 -11.59 -10.51 16.13
CA LEU A 59 -10.74 -9.51 16.77
C LEU A 59 -11.50 -8.20 17.08
N GLY A 60 -12.70 -8.01 16.54
CA GLY A 60 -13.63 -6.96 16.92
C GLY A 60 -12.97 -5.57 16.93
N GLY A 61 -12.96 -4.92 18.10
CA GLY A 61 -12.23 -3.68 18.37
C GLY A 61 -10.86 -3.88 19.01
N PHE A 62 -10.33 -5.10 19.03
CA PHE A 62 -9.08 -5.49 19.69
C PHE A 62 -9.11 -5.32 21.20
N GLY A 63 -10.28 -5.40 21.83
CA GLY A 63 -10.42 -5.43 23.28
C GLY A 63 -9.95 -6.75 23.90
N ALA A 64 -9.78 -6.80 25.23
CA ALA A 64 -9.33 -8.00 25.91
C ALA A 64 -10.25 -9.22 25.67
N GLY A 65 -11.57 -9.00 25.66
CA GLY A 65 -12.56 -10.02 25.34
C GLY A 65 -12.47 -10.54 23.90
N ASP A 66 -12.22 -9.64 22.94
CA ASP A 66 -12.04 -10.00 21.52
C ASP A 66 -10.80 -10.85 21.32
N ILE A 67 -9.69 -10.45 21.98
CA ILE A 67 -8.41 -11.16 21.93
C ILE A 67 -8.56 -12.58 22.56
N ALA A 68 -9.23 -12.67 23.71
CA ALA A 68 -9.48 -13.96 24.39
C ALA A 68 -10.35 -14.89 23.54
N ARG A 69 -11.44 -14.38 22.95
CA ARG A 69 -12.32 -15.13 22.04
C ARG A 69 -11.56 -15.63 20.82
N THR A 70 -10.78 -14.77 20.17
CA THR A 70 -9.96 -15.17 19.02
C THR A 70 -8.93 -16.21 19.41
N GLY A 71 -8.31 -16.07 20.59
CA GLY A 71 -7.37 -17.05 21.12
C GLY A 71 -8.01 -18.43 21.29
N ALA A 72 -9.21 -18.51 21.88
CA ALA A 72 -9.95 -19.76 22.06
C ALA A 72 -10.32 -20.42 20.71
N LEU A 73 -10.75 -19.62 19.72
CA LEU A 73 -11.04 -20.13 18.38
C LEU A 73 -9.77 -20.67 17.68
N LEU A 74 -8.65 -19.96 17.78
CA LEU A 74 -7.37 -20.42 17.26
C LEU A 74 -6.92 -21.73 17.95
N ASP A 75 -7.19 -21.90 19.22
CA ASP A 75 -6.79 -23.11 19.98
C ASP A 75 -7.54 -24.38 19.57
N ALA A 76 -8.62 -24.27 18.80
CA ALA A 76 -9.29 -25.41 18.18
C ALA A 76 -8.46 -26.06 17.05
N PHE A 77 -7.48 -25.36 16.51
CA PHE A 77 -6.59 -25.89 15.45
C PHE A 77 -5.36 -26.58 16.05
N PRO A 78 -4.85 -27.65 15.43
CA PRO A 78 -3.66 -28.36 15.91
C PRO A 78 -2.39 -27.51 15.77
N ARG A 79 -1.42 -27.73 16.63
CA ARG A 79 -0.09 -27.12 16.59
C ARG A 79 0.90 -28.01 15.83
N PRO A 80 1.97 -27.43 15.24
CA PRO A 80 2.26 -25.98 15.16
C PRO A 80 1.32 -25.27 14.18
N ARG A 81 0.80 -24.08 14.57
CA ARG A 81 0.01 -23.24 13.69
C ARG A 81 0.91 -22.18 13.07
N ARG A 82 0.85 -22.03 11.77
CA ARG A 82 1.54 -20.96 11.06
C ARG A 82 0.64 -19.73 10.98
N ILE A 83 1.07 -18.66 11.61
CA ILE A 83 0.33 -17.40 11.72
C ILE A 83 1.11 -16.31 10.99
N VAL A 84 0.53 -15.74 9.94
CA VAL A 84 1.07 -14.58 9.24
C VAL A 84 0.40 -13.32 9.80
N LEU A 85 1.17 -12.46 10.44
CA LEU A 85 0.68 -11.21 11.03
C LEU A 85 0.99 -10.02 10.14
N GLN A 86 -0.03 -9.29 9.69
CA GLN A 86 0.10 -8.03 8.98
C GLN A 86 0.39 -6.91 9.99
N TRP A 87 1.65 -6.50 10.12
CA TRP A 87 2.05 -5.54 11.15
C TRP A 87 2.06 -4.10 10.66
N VAL A 88 1.12 -3.34 11.18
CA VAL A 88 1.00 -1.90 11.07
C VAL A 88 0.42 -1.39 12.40
N PRO A 89 1.23 -0.88 13.34
CA PRO A 89 0.80 -0.65 14.72
C PRO A 89 -0.45 0.20 14.88
N HIS A 90 -0.63 1.19 14.01
CA HIS A 90 -1.78 2.09 14.06
C HIS A 90 -3.13 1.41 13.74
N GLY A 91 -3.11 0.25 13.13
CA GLY A 91 -4.31 -0.55 12.83
C GLY A 91 -4.81 -1.37 14.03
N TYR A 92 -4.00 -1.54 15.08
CA TYR A 92 -4.36 -2.38 16.21
C TYR A 92 -4.84 -1.57 17.41
N GLY A 93 -6.17 -1.56 17.61
CA GLY A 93 -6.81 -0.91 18.75
C GLY A 93 -6.87 0.62 18.66
N ARG A 94 -7.40 1.22 19.72
CA ARG A 94 -7.64 2.67 19.77
C ARG A 94 -6.34 3.45 19.71
N SER A 95 -6.26 4.38 18.78
CA SER A 95 -5.08 5.24 18.53
C SER A 95 -3.79 4.47 18.17
N GLY A 96 -3.90 3.19 17.80
CA GLY A 96 -2.75 2.36 17.49
C GLY A 96 -1.85 2.06 18.71
N MET A 97 -2.44 1.98 19.90
CA MET A 97 -1.74 1.72 21.16
C MET A 97 -2.38 0.53 21.89
N ASN A 98 -1.96 -0.68 21.57
CA ASN A 98 -2.49 -1.91 22.13
C ASN A 98 -1.39 -2.89 22.53
N LEU A 99 -0.76 -2.65 23.68
CA LEU A 99 0.25 -3.55 24.25
C LEU A 99 -0.29 -4.94 24.57
N SER A 100 -1.58 -5.04 24.92
CA SER A 100 -2.22 -6.35 25.25
C SER A 100 -2.25 -7.24 24.02
N PHE A 101 -2.59 -6.70 22.84
CA PHE A 101 -2.54 -7.45 21.59
C PHE A 101 -1.11 -7.89 21.25
N ALA A 102 -0.13 -6.99 21.35
CA ALA A 102 1.28 -7.34 21.06
C ALA A 102 1.82 -8.43 22.02
N ARG A 103 1.45 -8.36 23.30
CA ARG A 103 1.78 -9.39 24.30
C ARG A 103 1.09 -10.72 24.03
N TRP A 104 -0.16 -10.68 23.55
CA TRP A 104 -0.88 -11.87 23.15
C TRP A 104 -0.19 -12.58 21.99
N ILE A 105 0.23 -11.85 20.94
CA ILE A 105 1.02 -12.42 19.83
C ILE A 105 2.31 -13.08 20.36
N ALA A 106 3.04 -12.39 21.23
CA ALA A 106 4.26 -12.94 21.85
C ALA A 106 3.96 -14.19 22.73
N ALA A 107 2.81 -14.24 23.39
CA ALA A 107 2.38 -15.41 24.15
C ALA A 107 2.04 -16.59 23.22
N ARG A 108 1.42 -16.33 22.06
CA ARG A 108 1.15 -17.36 21.03
C ARG A 108 2.45 -18.02 20.55
N ALA A 109 3.47 -17.21 20.25
CA ALA A 109 4.78 -17.73 19.84
C ALA A 109 5.42 -18.61 20.92
N ARG A 110 5.36 -18.20 22.20
CA ARG A 110 5.85 -19.01 23.34
C ARG A 110 5.07 -20.30 23.53
N ALA A 111 3.81 -20.33 23.13
CA ALA A 111 2.96 -21.53 23.20
C ALA A 111 3.18 -22.46 21.98
N GLY A 112 4.13 -22.18 21.09
CA GLY A 112 4.51 -23.04 19.97
C GLY A 112 3.83 -22.71 18.64
N ASP A 113 3.21 -21.55 18.50
CA ASP A 113 2.74 -21.06 17.19
C ASP A 113 3.93 -20.46 16.43
N GLU A 114 4.03 -20.71 15.13
CA GLU A 114 5.02 -20.12 14.23
C GLU A 114 4.51 -18.78 13.71
N ILE A 115 5.09 -17.68 14.19
CA ILE A 115 4.65 -16.33 13.85
C ILE A 115 5.55 -15.74 12.78
N ASP A 116 5.01 -15.52 11.59
CA ASP A 116 5.62 -14.75 10.52
C ASP A 116 5.06 -13.33 10.56
N VAL A 117 5.91 -12.32 10.65
CA VAL A 117 5.47 -10.93 10.76
C VAL A 117 5.80 -10.17 9.48
N MET A 118 4.78 -9.69 8.76
CA MET A 118 4.94 -8.77 7.64
C MET A 118 4.84 -7.32 8.14
N VAL A 119 5.95 -6.63 8.19
CA VAL A 119 6.03 -5.26 8.70
C VAL A 119 5.83 -4.26 7.56
N HIS A 120 4.64 -3.67 7.50
CA HIS A 120 4.33 -2.57 6.57
C HIS A 120 4.89 -1.24 7.08
N GLU A 121 4.71 -0.97 8.37
CA GLU A 121 5.31 0.16 9.09
C GLU A 121 5.71 -0.30 10.49
N PRO A 122 6.93 0.02 10.97
CA PRO A 122 7.38 -0.46 12.27
C PRO A 122 6.72 0.26 13.45
N PHE A 123 6.78 1.59 13.47
CA PHE A 123 6.19 2.47 14.48
C PHE A 123 6.28 3.92 14.02
N ALA A 124 5.45 4.79 14.61
CA ALA A 124 5.43 6.22 14.31
C ALA A 124 6.74 6.92 14.72
N ASP A 125 7.08 8.00 14.04
CA ASP A 125 8.17 8.88 14.44
C ASP A 125 7.78 9.65 15.72
N PHE A 126 8.78 10.03 16.54
CA PHE A 126 8.56 10.79 17.78
C PHE A 126 8.05 12.21 17.51
N ILE A 127 8.44 12.78 16.38
CA ILE A 127 8.02 14.11 15.95
C ILE A 127 6.80 13.97 15.05
N GLY A 128 5.74 14.71 15.33
CA GLY A 128 4.51 14.69 14.54
C GLY A 128 3.53 15.80 14.99
N PRO A 129 2.39 15.91 14.33
CA PRO A 129 1.47 17.05 14.52
C PRO A 129 0.65 16.99 15.82
N SER A 130 0.70 15.89 16.58
CA SER A 130 -0.13 15.66 17.76
C SER A 130 0.71 15.70 19.04
N LEU A 131 0.19 16.28 20.12
CA LEU A 131 0.83 16.29 21.44
C LEU A 131 1.05 14.89 22.02
N ILE A 132 0.23 13.93 21.66
CA ILE A 132 0.37 12.51 22.09
C ILE A 132 1.36 11.72 21.20
N GLN A 133 1.94 12.34 20.19
CA GLN A 133 2.81 11.66 19.22
C GLN A 133 4.01 10.96 19.88
N PRO A 134 4.75 11.56 20.83
CA PRO A 134 5.86 10.88 21.49
C PRO A 134 5.41 9.64 22.28
N VAL A 135 4.29 9.75 22.99
CA VAL A 135 3.71 8.61 23.75
C VAL A 135 3.30 7.49 22.79
N ARG A 136 2.62 7.84 21.70
CA ARG A 136 2.25 6.88 20.66
C ARG A 136 3.47 6.17 20.08
N ALA A 137 4.51 6.93 19.73
CA ALA A 137 5.76 6.38 19.18
C ALA A 137 6.42 5.41 20.16
N LEU A 138 6.47 5.73 21.45
CA LEU A 138 7.05 4.89 22.49
C LEU A 138 6.25 3.59 22.66
N VAL A 139 4.92 3.69 22.76
CA VAL A 139 4.04 2.51 22.88
C VAL A 139 4.14 1.63 21.66
N GLN A 140 4.05 2.19 20.45
CA GLN A 140 4.17 1.42 19.21
C GLN A 140 5.55 0.77 19.06
N ARG A 141 6.64 1.43 19.51
CA ARG A 141 7.98 0.85 19.55
C ARG A 141 8.03 -0.37 20.48
N SER A 142 7.39 -0.28 21.64
CA SER A 142 7.29 -1.38 22.60
C SER A 142 6.45 -2.53 22.07
N MET A 143 5.32 -2.24 21.41
CA MET A 143 4.48 -3.23 20.72
C MET A 143 5.28 -3.95 19.63
N THR A 144 5.95 -3.19 18.77
CA THR A 144 6.75 -3.75 17.66
C THR A 144 7.86 -4.64 18.20
N ARG A 145 8.58 -4.19 19.25
CA ARG A 145 9.59 -5.02 19.90
C ARG A 145 9.00 -6.34 20.38
N ALA A 146 7.87 -6.33 21.09
CA ALA A 146 7.25 -7.54 21.61
C ALA A 146 6.90 -8.52 20.48
N VAL A 147 6.37 -8.03 19.37
CA VAL A 147 5.97 -8.83 18.21
C VAL A 147 7.19 -9.39 17.48
N VAL A 148 8.13 -8.54 17.04
CA VAL A 148 9.24 -9.00 16.20
C VAL A 148 10.28 -9.82 16.96
N SER A 149 10.45 -9.58 18.29
CA SER A 149 11.33 -10.41 19.12
C SER A 149 10.80 -11.83 19.36
N SER A 150 9.51 -12.06 19.17
CA SER A 150 8.88 -13.37 19.28
C SER A 150 8.67 -14.06 17.93
N ALA A 151 8.87 -13.36 16.82
CA ALA A 151 8.62 -13.86 15.48
C ALA A 151 9.55 -15.03 15.10
N HIS A 152 9.02 -15.95 14.32
CA HIS A 152 9.77 -17.01 13.64
C HIS A 152 10.48 -16.44 12.41
N ARG A 153 9.76 -15.64 11.60
CA ARG A 153 10.30 -14.88 10.46
C ARG A 153 9.80 -13.44 10.49
N VAL A 154 10.64 -12.52 10.00
CA VAL A 154 10.30 -11.09 9.88
C VAL A 154 10.49 -10.64 8.45
N TRP A 155 9.40 -10.19 7.85
CA TRP A 155 9.35 -9.66 6.50
C TRP A 155 9.16 -8.13 6.54
N LEU A 156 9.88 -7.42 5.70
CA LEU A 156 9.86 -5.96 5.61
C LEU A 156 9.29 -5.55 4.26
N SER A 157 8.33 -4.65 4.25
CA SER A 157 7.81 -4.08 3.00
C SER A 157 8.86 -3.30 2.20
N ILE A 158 9.87 -2.74 2.88
CA ILE A 158 11.00 -2.03 2.28
C ILE A 158 12.27 -2.20 3.11
N PRO A 159 13.46 -2.17 2.47
CA PRO A 159 14.75 -2.23 3.19
C PRO A 159 14.95 -1.10 4.20
N GLY A 160 14.33 0.08 3.96
CA GLY A 160 14.42 1.24 4.84
C GLY A 160 13.98 1.00 6.30
N TRP A 161 13.27 -0.11 6.57
CA TRP A 161 12.88 -0.50 7.92
C TRP A 161 13.95 -1.29 8.68
N THR A 162 14.94 -1.85 7.98
CA THR A 162 16.00 -2.68 8.58
C THR A 162 16.68 -2.01 9.77
N PRO A 163 17.18 -0.76 9.70
CA PRO A 163 17.87 -0.13 10.84
C PRO A 163 16.97 0.04 12.09
N ARG A 164 15.65 0.17 11.87
CA ARG A 164 14.69 0.32 12.97
C ARG A 164 14.36 -1.00 13.66
N LEU A 165 14.45 -2.12 12.94
CA LEU A 165 13.97 -3.42 13.40
C LEU A 165 15.09 -4.36 13.82
N THR A 166 16.26 -4.32 13.20
CA THR A 166 17.40 -5.16 13.57
C THR A 166 17.70 -5.20 15.07
N PRO A 167 17.66 -4.06 15.81
CA PRO A 167 17.88 -4.09 17.27
C PRO A 167 16.75 -4.72 18.08
N MET A 168 15.65 -5.11 17.45
CA MET A 168 14.46 -5.64 18.12
C MET A 168 14.23 -7.13 17.85
N VAL A 169 14.74 -7.68 16.77
CA VAL A 169 14.60 -9.10 16.42
C VAL A 169 15.58 -9.96 17.23
N ARG A 170 15.28 -11.25 17.32
CA ARG A 170 16.21 -12.21 17.92
C ARG A 170 17.47 -12.36 17.05
N PRO A 171 18.65 -12.61 17.63
CA PRO A 171 19.89 -12.78 16.85
C PRO A 171 19.80 -13.85 15.75
N ALA A 172 19.01 -14.89 15.96
CA ALA A 172 18.81 -15.98 14.99
C ALA A 172 17.87 -15.62 13.84
N VAL A 173 17.21 -14.45 13.86
CA VAL A 173 16.24 -14.02 12.83
C VAL A 173 16.80 -12.85 12.04
N THR A 174 17.02 -13.05 10.76
CA THR A 174 17.40 -11.98 9.83
C THR A 174 16.16 -11.46 9.13
N PRO A 175 15.81 -10.17 9.29
CA PRO A 175 14.70 -9.58 8.56
C PRO A 175 14.97 -9.63 7.04
N ARG A 176 13.98 -10.08 6.27
CA ARG A 176 14.03 -10.17 4.80
C ARG A 176 13.04 -9.19 4.19
N VAL A 177 13.35 -8.68 2.99
CA VAL A 177 12.42 -7.84 2.25
C VAL A 177 11.41 -8.72 1.52
N LEU A 178 10.12 -8.40 1.69
CA LEU A 178 9.02 -8.96 0.92
C LEU A 178 8.31 -7.77 0.24
N PRO A 179 8.47 -7.58 -1.07
CA PRO A 179 7.83 -6.46 -1.77
C PRO A 179 6.32 -6.49 -1.62
N VAL A 180 5.70 -5.32 -1.56
CA VAL A 180 4.24 -5.21 -1.59
C VAL A 180 3.78 -5.39 -3.03
N PRO A 181 2.94 -6.40 -3.35
CA PRO A 181 2.50 -6.66 -4.71
C PRO A 181 1.49 -5.62 -5.20
N GLY A 182 1.19 -5.64 -6.51
CA GLY A 182 0.03 -4.99 -7.07
C GLY A 182 -1.27 -5.55 -6.51
N THR A 183 -2.26 -4.68 -6.35
CA THR A 183 -3.53 -5.04 -5.68
C THR A 183 -4.77 -4.72 -6.51
N ILE A 184 -4.62 -4.06 -7.66
CA ILE A 184 -5.73 -3.61 -8.49
C ILE A 184 -5.72 -4.37 -9.82
N PRO A 185 -6.67 -5.30 -10.07
CA PRO A 185 -6.72 -6.03 -11.31
C PRO A 185 -6.83 -5.10 -12.53
N VAL A 186 -6.03 -5.35 -13.55
CA VAL A 186 -6.03 -4.55 -14.80
C VAL A 186 -7.27 -4.87 -15.62
N ASP A 187 -8.14 -3.88 -15.84
CA ASP A 187 -9.28 -4.01 -16.75
C ASP A 187 -8.81 -3.99 -18.20
N ARG A 188 -9.40 -4.86 -19.02
CA ARG A 188 -9.04 -5.02 -20.43
C ARG A 188 -10.05 -4.42 -21.40
N ASP A 189 -11.07 -3.74 -20.91
CA ASP A 189 -12.10 -3.06 -21.71
C ASP A 189 -11.53 -1.80 -22.38
N ARG A 190 -10.79 -2.01 -23.47
CA ARG A 190 -10.17 -0.90 -24.24
C ARG A 190 -11.17 0.13 -24.75
N PRO A 191 -12.35 -0.26 -25.31
CA PRO A 191 -13.37 0.71 -25.71
C PRO A 191 -13.90 1.54 -24.54
N GLY A 192 -14.20 0.91 -23.40
CA GLY A 192 -14.66 1.59 -22.20
C GLY A 192 -13.63 2.60 -21.66
N ILE A 193 -12.35 2.20 -21.62
CA ILE A 193 -11.25 3.08 -21.22
C ILE A 193 -11.14 4.28 -22.18
N ALA A 194 -11.20 4.07 -23.49
CA ALA A 194 -11.13 5.15 -24.48
C ALA A 194 -12.31 6.13 -24.36
N ALA A 195 -13.53 5.62 -24.17
CA ALA A 195 -14.72 6.44 -23.97
C ALA A 195 -14.63 7.25 -22.66
N LEU A 196 -14.14 6.65 -21.56
CA LEU A 196 -13.88 7.35 -20.31
C LEU A 196 -12.84 8.47 -20.49
N ARG A 197 -11.72 8.16 -21.15
CA ARG A 197 -10.68 9.15 -21.44
C ARG A 197 -11.23 10.35 -22.20
N SER A 198 -12.03 10.11 -23.25
CA SER A 198 -12.64 11.19 -24.04
C SER A 198 -13.52 12.11 -23.19
N ARG A 199 -14.31 11.54 -22.27
CA ARG A 199 -15.13 12.31 -21.33
C ARG A 199 -14.29 13.13 -20.34
N LEU A 200 -13.17 12.56 -19.84
CA LEU A 200 -12.30 13.25 -18.89
C LEU A 200 -11.47 14.36 -19.54
N LEU A 201 -11.12 14.21 -20.81
CA LEU A 201 -10.34 15.20 -21.56
C LEU A 201 -11.13 16.44 -21.95
N GLU A 202 -12.42 16.35 -22.23
CA GLU A 202 -13.26 17.48 -22.68
C GLU A 202 -12.61 18.31 -23.80
N GLY A 203 -12.07 17.62 -24.79
CA GLY A 203 -11.37 18.24 -25.93
C GLY A 203 -9.89 18.58 -25.68
N ALA A 204 -9.37 18.45 -24.47
CA ALA A 204 -7.93 18.53 -24.19
C ALA A 204 -7.19 17.29 -24.76
N LYS A 205 -5.85 17.35 -24.78
CA LYS A 205 -5.03 16.27 -25.36
C LYS A 205 -4.38 15.38 -24.29
N VAL A 206 -4.13 15.95 -23.10
CA VAL A 206 -3.33 15.32 -22.05
C VAL A 206 -4.15 15.24 -20.76
N LEU A 207 -4.10 14.07 -20.12
CA LEU A 207 -4.69 13.80 -18.82
C LEU A 207 -3.60 13.43 -17.82
N VAL A 208 -3.33 14.31 -16.86
CA VAL A 208 -2.40 14.07 -15.75
C VAL A 208 -3.18 13.67 -14.52
N GLY A 209 -2.92 12.47 -14.00
CA GLY A 209 -3.61 11.92 -12.84
C GLY A 209 -2.80 12.02 -11.55
N HIS A 210 -3.49 11.92 -10.42
CA HIS A 210 -2.95 11.55 -9.11
C HIS A 210 -3.84 10.46 -8.52
N PHE A 211 -3.24 9.43 -7.94
CA PHE A 211 -3.96 8.36 -7.27
C PHE A 211 -3.53 8.24 -5.82
N GLY A 212 -4.48 8.34 -4.90
CA GLY A 212 -4.27 8.15 -3.47
C GLY A 212 -5.03 9.14 -2.61
N ALA A 213 -4.99 8.93 -1.30
CA ALA A 213 -5.46 9.92 -0.35
C ALA A 213 -4.49 11.10 -0.34
N GLY A 214 -5.04 12.32 -0.34
CA GLY A 214 -4.26 13.54 -0.21
C GLY A 214 -3.55 13.63 1.13
N GLY A 215 -2.88 14.74 1.33
CA GLY A 215 -2.19 15.10 2.56
C GLY A 215 -1.49 16.43 2.38
N ARG A 216 -1.27 17.15 3.47
CA ARG A 216 -0.78 18.54 3.42
C ARG A 216 0.38 18.77 2.44
N TYR A 217 1.36 17.86 2.44
CA TYR A 217 2.51 17.96 1.53
C TYR A 217 2.11 17.62 0.08
N ILE A 218 1.37 16.54 -0.11
CA ILE A 218 0.93 16.08 -1.43
C ILE A 218 0.03 17.12 -2.06
N ASP A 219 -0.99 17.60 -1.34
CA ASP A 219 -1.93 18.61 -1.81
C ASP A 219 -1.22 19.88 -2.26
N ALA A 220 -0.28 20.40 -1.45
CA ALA A 220 0.49 21.60 -1.81
C ALA A 220 1.39 21.38 -3.05
N ALA A 221 1.98 20.20 -3.19
CA ALA A 221 2.80 19.87 -4.36
C ALA A 221 1.95 19.75 -5.64
N LEU A 222 0.78 19.09 -5.53
CA LEU A 222 -0.17 18.94 -6.64
C LEU A 222 -0.74 20.30 -7.07
N GLU A 223 -1.23 21.10 -6.12
CA GLU A 223 -1.81 22.42 -6.37
C GLU A 223 -0.82 23.32 -7.11
N ARG A 224 0.40 23.40 -6.61
CA ARG A 224 1.44 24.17 -7.28
C ARG A 224 1.71 23.67 -8.70
N THR A 225 1.93 22.36 -8.85
CA THR A 225 2.32 21.78 -10.13
C THR A 225 1.20 21.93 -11.17
N PHE A 226 -0.06 21.70 -10.77
CA PHE A 226 -1.22 21.83 -11.67
C PHE A 226 -1.43 23.27 -12.11
N ASN A 227 -1.32 24.24 -11.20
CA ASN A 227 -1.41 25.66 -11.54
C ASN A 227 -0.32 26.09 -12.54
N GLU A 228 0.95 25.67 -12.30
CA GLU A 228 2.06 26.02 -13.18
C GLU A 228 1.94 25.36 -14.56
N ILE A 229 1.53 24.08 -14.63
CA ILE A 229 1.30 23.38 -15.91
C ILE A 229 0.15 24.05 -16.67
N ARG A 230 -0.96 24.34 -15.99
CA ARG A 230 -2.13 24.96 -16.63
C ARG A 230 -1.85 26.34 -17.20
N ALA A 231 -0.99 27.11 -16.53
CA ALA A 231 -0.54 28.42 -17.02
C ALA A 231 0.28 28.33 -18.33
N ARG A 232 0.96 27.20 -18.56
CA ARG A 232 1.80 26.97 -19.75
C ARG A 232 1.06 26.21 -20.86
N ARG A 233 0.06 25.40 -20.52
CA ARG A 233 -0.59 24.45 -21.43
C ARG A 233 -2.09 24.44 -21.23
N ALA A 234 -2.84 24.92 -22.19
CA ALA A 234 -4.31 24.89 -22.19
C ALA A 234 -4.89 23.51 -22.50
N ASP A 235 -4.11 22.63 -23.14
CA ASP A 235 -4.51 21.30 -23.61
C ASP A 235 -4.36 20.18 -22.58
N VAL A 236 -4.17 20.52 -21.29
CA VAL A 236 -4.03 19.56 -20.17
C VAL A 236 -5.28 19.57 -19.29
N ARG A 237 -5.71 18.40 -18.86
CA ARG A 237 -6.69 18.19 -17.78
C ARG A 237 -6.04 17.40 -16.64
N PHE A 238 -6.62 17.53 -15.45
CA PHE A 238 -6.13 16.86 -14.26
C PHE A 238 -7.22 15.98 -13.64
N LEU A 239 -6.80 14.82 -13.13
CA LEU A 239 -7.67 13.84 -12.48
C LEU A 239 -7.11 13.46 -11.10
N LEU A 240 -7.91 13.62 -10.06
CA LEU A 240 -7.62 13.16 -8.72
C LEU A 240 -8.47 11.92 -8.43
N VAL A 241 -7.82 10.79 -8.17
CA VAL A 241 -8.49 9.51 -7.90
C VAL A 241 -8.23 9.08 -6.47
N GLY A 242 -9.29 8.82 -5.71
CA GLY A 242 -9.18 8.27 -4.35
C GLY A 242 -9.92 9.06 -3.29
N ARG A 243 -9.91 8.53 -2.07
CA ARG A 243 -10.67 9.06 -0.95
C ARG A 243 -10.29 10.49 -0.59
N GLY A 244 -11.29 11.37 -0.47
CA GLY A 244 -11.11 12.72 0.04
C GLY A 244 -10.47 13.70 -0.94
N THR A 245 -10.28 13.30 -2.20
CA THR A 245 -9.71 14.16 -3.26
C THR A 245 -10.63 15.31 -3.65
N GLY A 246 -11.93 15.20 -3.40
CA GLY A 246 -12.92 16.24 -3.72
C GLY A 246 -12.63 17.59 -3.07
N ARG A 247 -12.06 17.61 -1.86
CA ARG A 247 -11.66 18.88 -1.20
C ARG A 247 -10.54 19.60 -1.93
N LEU A 248 -9.55 18.87 -2.42
CA LEU A 248 -8.47 19.45 -3.22
C LEU A 248 -9.00 19.90 -4.59
N ALA A 249 -9.82 19.08 -5.23
CA ALA A 249 -10.44 19.43 -6.50
C ALA A 249 -11.28 20.70 -6.39
N ALA A 250 -12.10 20.87 -5.35
CA ALA A 250 -12.90 22.08 -5.15
C ALA A 250 -12.04 23.37 -5.05
N ARG A 251 -10.86 23.28 -4.42
CA ARG A 251 -9.91 24.43 -4.39
C ARG A 251 -9.27 24.73 -5.74
N LEU A 252 -9.14 23.72 -6.60
CA LEU A 252 -8.43 23.80 -7.88
C LEU A 252 -9.36 24.00 -9.09
N SER A 253 -10.63 23.59 -8.98
CA SER A 253 -11.55 23.40 -10.12
C SER A 253 -11.74 24.64 -10.98
N GLU A 254 -11.86 25.83 -10.38
CA GLU A 254 -12.12 27.07 -11.11
C GLU A 254 -10.96 27.49 -12.03
N ARG A 255 -9.73 27.11 -11.69
CA ARG A 255 -8.52 27.57 -12.39
C ARG A 255 -7.86 26.52 -13.28
N THR A 256 -8.03 25.24 -12.95
CA THR A 256 -7.17 24.18 -13.51
C THR A 256 -7.94 23.13 -14.31
N GLY A 257 -9.27 23.08 -14.25
CA GLY A 257 -10.05 22.00 -14.89
C GLY A 257 -9.76 20.63 -14.25
N VAL A 258 -9.61 20.60 -12.94
CA VAL A 258 -9.39 19.36 -12.17
C VAL A 258 -10.72 18.65 -11.95
N ARG A 259 -10.76 17.36 -12.22
CA ARG A 259 -11.82 16.45 -11.82
C ARG A 259 -11.35 15.55 -10.67
N ALA A 260 -12.26 15.14 -9.84
CA ALA A 260 -12.00 14.18 -8.78
C ALA A 260 -13.00 13.05 -8.79
N THR A 261 -12.53 11.88 -8.37
CA THR A 261 -13.40 10.76 -7.97
C THR A 261 -13.21 10.56 -6.47
N ASP A 262 -14.21 9.95 -5.82
CA ASP A 262 -14.00 9.38 -4.49
C ASP A 262 -13.54 7.92 -4.62
N LEU A 263 -13.87 7.05 -3.66
CA LEU A 263 -13.60 5.61 -3.78
C LEU A 263 -14.33 5.04 -4.99
N LEU A 264 -13.60 4.30 -5.78
CA LEU A 264 -14.09 3.60 -6.97
C LEU A 264 -13.97 2.08 -6.77
N PRO A 265 -14.90 1.29 -7.34
CA PRO A 265 -14.71 -0.15 -7.52
C PRO A 265 -13.42 -0.42 -8.31
N ALA A 266 -12.79 -1.57 -8.07
CA ALA A 266 -11.48 -1.90 -8.64
C ALA A 266 -11.44 -1.79 -10.18
N ARG A 267 -12.51 -2.23 -10.86
CA ARG A 267 -12.63 -2.12 -12.32
C ARG A 267 -12.62 -0.67 -12.80
N GLU A 268 -13.45 0.18 -12.20
CA GLU A 268 -13.53 1.60 -12.55
C GLU A 268 -12.24 2.33 -12.22
N LEU A 269 -11.62 2.00 -11.07
CA LEU A 269 -10.32 2.53 -10.68
C LEU A 269 -9.26 2.19 -11.74
N SER A 270 -9.20 0.94 -12.17
CA SER A 270 -8.29 0.49 -13.24
C SER A 270 -8.49 1.29 -14.54
N GLN A 271 -9.75 1.53 -14.94
CA GLN A 271 -10.07 2.30 -16.14
C GLN A 271 -9.60 3.76 -16.01
N HIS A 272 -9.80 4.39 -14.83
CA HIS A 272 -9.36 5.77 -14.56
C HIS A 272 -7.83 5.90 -14.58
N LEU A 273 -7.10 4.93 -14.03
CA LEU A 273 -5.64 4.90 -14.09
C LEU A 273 -5.17 4.80 -15.55
N GLN A 274 -5.72 3.86 -16.32
CA GLN A 274 -5.34 3.65 -17.72
C GLN A 274 -5.73 4.81 -18.65
N ALA A 275 -6.72 5.61 -18.28
CA ALA A 275 -7.10 6.81 -19.02
C ALA A 275 -6.04 7.94 -18.95
N CYS A 276 -5.15 7.89 -17.93
CA CYS A 276 -4.12 8.93 -17.74
C CYS A 276 -2.90 8.72 -18.66
N ASP A 277 -2.29 9.82 -19.06
CA ASP A 277 -1.01 9.82 -19.77
C ASP A 277 0.16 9.57 -18.82
N LEU A 278 0.06 10.08 -17.60
CA LEU A 278 0.95 9.83 -16.48
C LEU A 278 0.25 10.07 -15.15
N LEU A 279 0.82 9.53 -14.06
CA LEU A 279 0.44 9.90 -12.70
C LEU A 279 1.53 10.75 -12.03
N LEU A 280 1.10 11.79 -11.31
CA LEU A 280 1.95 12.62 -10.46
C LEU A 280 1.81 12.15 -9.01
N GLN A 281 2.89 11.55 -8.45
CA GLN A 281 2.91 10.91 -7.15
C GLN A 281 4.03 11.49 -6.26
N PRO A 282 3.86 12.71 -5.70
CA PRO A 282 4.87 13.34 -4.86
C PRO A 282 4.80 12.81 -3.42
N TYR A 283 5.85 12.17 -2.95
CA TYR A 283 5.94 11.68 -1.58
C TYR A 283 6.99 12.45 -0.79
N VAL A 284 6.70 12.79 0.47
CA VAL A 284 7.59 13.52 1.36
C VAL A 284 8.87 12.73 1.70
N ASP A 285 8.74 11.42 1.83
CA ASP A 285 9.80 10.46 2.16
C ASP A 285 10.35 9.70 0.93
N GLY A 286 9.84 10.05 -0.25
CA GLY A 286 10.18 9.43 -1.53
C GLY A 286 9.33 8.22 -1.88
N VAL A 287 9.37 7.86 -3.19
CA VAL A 287 8.79 6.62 -3.69
C VAL A 287 9.50 5.41 -3.07
N SER A 288 8.75 4.36 -2.80
CA SER A 288 9.30 3.11 -2.29
C SER A 288 8.39 1.92 -2.61
N GLY A 289 8.88 0.70 -2.49
CA GLY A 289 8.16 -0.56 -2.75
C GLY A 289 6.94 -0.81 -1.86
N ARG A 290 6.61 0.07 -0.93
CA ARG A 290 5.37 0.06 -0.15
C ARG A 290 4.28 1.01 -0.67
N ARG A 291 4.58 1.80 -1.71
CA ARG A 291 3.65 2.77 -2.30
C ARG A 291 2.73 2.10 -3.31
N THR A 292 1.68 1.44 -2.82
CA THR A 292 0.72 0.70 -3.65
C THR A 292 0.15 1.55 -4.79
N THR A 293 -0.03 2.87 -4.59
CA THR A 293 -0.52 3.77 -5.63
C THR A 293 0.47 3.93 -6.80
N THR A 294 1.78 3.91 -6.55
CA THR A 294 2.79 3.86 -7.61
C THR A 294 2.86 2.47 -8.23
N ILE A 295 2.83 1.41 -7.41
CA ILE A 295 2.86 0.02 -7.91
C ILE A 295 1.67 -0.24 -8.83
N SER A 296 0.47 0.24 -8.47
CA SER A 296 -0.70 0.15 -9.35
C SER A 296 -0.51 0.91 -10.66
N ALA A 297 0.14 2.07 -10.67
CA ALA A 297 0.49 2.75 -11.92
C ALA A 297 1.39 1.87 -12.80
N LEU A 298 2.43 1.26 -12.23
CA LEU A 298 3.32 0.35 -12.95
C LEU A 298 2.57 -0.86 -13.52
N GLU A 299 1.68 -1.46 -12.73
CA GLU A 299 0.81 -2.58 -13.11
C GLU A 299 -0.03 -2.28 -14.35
N HIS A 300 -0.52 -1.03 -14.45
CA HIS A 300 -1.34 -0.56 -15.55
C HIS A 300 -0.52 0.04 -16.72
N GLY A 301 0.81 -0.01 -16.64
CA GLY A 301 1.68 0.59 -17.64
C GLY A 301 1.54 2.11 -17.72
N VAL A 302 1.21 2.78 -16.61
CA VAL A 302 1.08 4.24 -16.55
C VAL A 302 2.35 4.84 -16.01
N PRO A 303 3.05 5.72 -16.76
CA PRO A 303 4.26 6.39 -16.31
C PRO A 303 4.02 7.25 -15.08
N VAL A 304 5.02 7.39 -14.23
CA VAL A 304 4.89 8.12 -12.96
C VAL A 304 5.94 9.21 -12.83
N VAL A 305 5.50 10.43 -12.54
CA VAL A 305 6.36 11.48 -11.97
C VAL A 305 6.32 11.37 -10.46
N THR A 306 7.47 11.25 -9.82
CA THR A 306 7.55 11.01 -8.37
C THR A 306 8.74 11.72 -7.72
N THR A 307 8.94 11.47 -6.42
CA THR A 307 10.05 12.01 -5.65
C THR A 307 10.94 10.90 -5.10
N LEU A 308 12.25 11.16 -5.05
CA LEU A 308 13.24 10.34 -4.34
C LEU A 308 13.52 10.94 -2.97
N GLY A 309 13.52 10.12 -1.95
CA GLY A 309 13.74 10.54 -0.57
C GLY A 309 14.43 9.46 0.27
N ARG A 310 14.35 9.63 1.59
CA ARG A 310 15.05 8.77 2.56
C ARG A 310 14.61 7.29 2.55
N LEU A 311 13.40 7.00 2.06
CA LEU A 311 12.86 5.64 2.00
C LEU A 311 12.87 5.04 0.58
N SER A 312 13.43 5.77 -0.40
CA SER A 312 13.53 5.26 -1.76
C SER A 312 14.66 4.24 -1.87
N GLU A 313 14.33 3.06 -2.40
CA GLU A 313 15.31 2.04 -2.74
C GLU A 313 16.16 2.49 -3.94
N PRO A 314 17.42 2.03 -4.06
CA PRO A 314 18.33 2.46 -5.13
C PRO A 314 17.75 2.27 -6.53
N PHE A 315 17.05 1.16 -6.79
CA PHE A 315 16.52 0.85 -8.12
C PHE A 315 15.53 1.90 -8.67
N TRP A 316 14.89 2.70 -7.79
CA TRP A 316 14.04 3.81 -8.24
C TRP A 316 14.81 4.93 -8.95
N ARG A 317 16.13 5.01 -8.75
CA ARG A 317 17.01 5.98 -9.43
C ARG A 317 17.41 5.50 -10.81
N ASP A 318 17.52 4.17 -10.94
CA ASP A 318 18.13 3.52 -12.11
C ASP A 318 17.08 3.06 -13.13
N THR A 319 15.79 3.18 -12.80
CA THR A 319 14.70 2.77 -13.69
C THR A 319 14.21 3.91 -14.57
N SER A 320 13.91 3.59 -15.83
CA SER A 320 13.19 4.49 -16.73
C SER A 320 11.66 4.46 -16.57
N ALA A 321 11.14 3.61 -15.68
CA ALA A 321 9.68 3.52 -15.40
C ALA A 321 9.09 4.77 -14.76
N VAL A 322 9.93 5.58 -14.11
CA VAL A 322 9.52 6.80 -13.44
C VAL A 322 10.39 7.98 -13.84
N GLU A 323 9.83 9.17 -13.77
CA GLU A 323 10.58 10.43 -13.82
C GLU A 323 10.65 10.96 -12.39
N ALA A 324 11.83 10.89 -11.79
CA ALA A 324 11.98 11.14 -10.36
C ALA A 324 12.80 12.40 -10.07
N ILE A 325 12.35 13.20 -9.12
CA ILE A 325 13.05 14.37 -8.60
C ILE A 325 13.37 14.21 -7.11
N ALA A 326 14.29 14.99 -6.58
CA ALA A 326 14.56 14.95 -5.14
C ALA A 326 13.35 15.44 -4.33
N ALA A 327 13.00 14.71 -3.26
CA ALA A 327 11.97 15.13 -2.31
C ALA A 327 12.34 16.51 -1.71
N GLY A 328 11.32 17.33 -1.40
CA GLY A 328 11.53 18.69 -0.91
C GLY A 328 11.77 19.75 -2.00
N LYS A 329 11.85 19.36 -3.27
CA LYS A 329 12.03 20.29 -4.40
C LYS A 329 10.81 20.32 -5.36
N PRO A 330 9.59 20.67 -4.89
CA PRO A 330 8.37 20.56 -5.70
C PRO A 330 8.38 21.43 -6.96
N ARG A 331 9.22 22.47 -7.02
CA ARG A 331 9.39 23.32 -8.24
C ARG A 331 9.90 22.53 -9.44
N LEU A 332 10.58 21.41 -9.22
CA LEU A 332 11.11 20.55 -10.30
C LEU A 332 10.06 19.61 -10.90
N LEU A 333 8.89 19.45 -10.25
CA LEU A 333 7.84 18.54 -10.72
C LEU A 333 7.28 18.95 -12.09
N VAL A 334 7.15 20.25 -12.36
CA VAL A 334 6.64 20.74 -13.65
C VAL A 334 7.53 20.27 -14.80
N GLY A 335 8.83 20.52 -14.71
CA GLY A 335 9.77 20.06 -15.73
C GLY A 335 9.82 18.53 -15.87
N ALA A 336 9.64 17.79 -14.77
CA ALA A 336 9.56 16.33 -14.81
C ALA A 336 8.29 15.86 -15.55
N VAL A 337 7.14 16.50 -15.30
CA VAL A 337 5.91 16.22 -16.03
C VAL A 337 6.08 16.53 -17.54
N GLU A 338 6.66 17.68 -17.89
CA GLU A 338 6.89 18.07 -19.27
C GLU A 338 7.79 17.05 -20.00
N ARG A 339 8.90 16.62 -19.38
CA ARG A 339 9.79 15.58 -19.96
C ARG A 339 9.08 14.24 -20.15
N LEU A 340 8.27 13.83 -19.17
CA LEU A 340 7.57 12.54 -19.25
C LEU A 340 6.39 12.58 -20.24
N LEU A 341 5.90 13.74 -20.60
CA LEU A 341 4.88 13.92 -21.64
C LEU A 341 5.45 13.91 -23.07
N GLU A 342 6.77 13.95 -23.24
CA GLU A 342 7.38 13.75 -24.56
C GLU A 342 7.07 12.35 -25.09
N PRO A 343 6.56 12.20 -26.33
CA PRO A 343 6.00 10.95 -26.83
C PRO A 343 6.95 9.75 -26.70
N ARG A 344 8.22 9.94 -27.08
CA ARG A 344 9.25 8.90 -27.01
C ARG A 344 9.51 8.49 -25.54
N ARG A 345 9.72 9.47 -24.67
CA ARG A 345 9.99 9.23 -23.24
C ARG A 345 8.80 8.58 -22.54
N ASN A 346 7.57 8.98 -22.89
CA ASN A 346 6.35 8.36 -22.35
C ASN A 346 6.22 6.90 -22.76
N ALA A 347 6.45 6.58 -24.04
CA ALA A 347 6.39 5.21 -24.54
C ALA A 347 7.46 4.30 -23.87
N GLU A 348 8.69 4.81 -23.74
CA GLU A 348 9.77 4.11 -23.03
C GLU A 348 9.38 3.84 -21.56
N ALA A 349 8.82 4.84 -20.87
CA ALA A 349 8.41 4.73 -19.48
C ALA A 349 7.24 3.75 -19.28
N ARG A 350 6.29 3.68 -20.21
CA ARG A 350 5.19 2.70 -20.18
C ARG A 350 5.72 1.27 -20.25
N SER A 351 6.62 1.01 -21.18
CA SER A 351 7.24 -0.32 -21.33
C SER A 351 8.07 -0.70 -20.11
N ALA A 352 8.87 0.25 -19.60
CA ALA A 352 9.67 0.04 -18.40
C ALA A 352 8.82 -0.16 -17.14
N ALA A 353 7.66 0.52 -17.02
CA ALA A 353 6.73 0.35 -15.91
C ALA A 353 6.21 -1.09 -15.84
N LEU A 354 5.73 -1.64 -16.95
CA LEU A 354 5.26 -3.02 -17.02
C LEU A 354 6.40 -4.02 -16.73
N ALA A 355 7.60 -3.78 -17.25
CA ALA A 355 8.75 -4.63 -17.00
C ALA A 355 9.17 -4.62 -15.51
N LEU A 356 9.21 -3.43 -14.89
CA LEU A 356 9.54 -3.29 -13.47
C LEU A 356 8.49 -3.96 -12.59
N TYR A 357 7.20 -3.80 -12.93
CA TYR A 357 6.11 -4.48 -12.22
C TYR A 357 6.25 -5.99 -12.28
N ALA A 358 6.40 -6.54 -13.49
CA ALA A 358 6.53 -7.98 -13.70
C ALA A 358 7.74 -8.59 -12.96
N ALA A 359 8.84 -7.85 -12.90
CA ALA A 359 10.07 -8.32 -12.26
C ALA A 359 10.06 -8.24 -10.73
N ARG A 360 9.22 -7.37 -10.12
CA ARG A 360 9.32 -7.09 -8.67
C ARG A 360 8.00 -7.09 -7.90
N PHE A 361 6.89 -6.75 -8.54
CA PHE A 361 5.62 -6.44 -7.86
C PHE A 361 4.46 -7.32 -8.31
N ASP A 362 4.65 -8.16 -9.31
CA ASP A 362 3.68 -9.22 -9.64
C ASP A 362 3.53 -10.13 -8.42
N PRO A 363 2.31 -10.44 -7.93
CA PRO A 363 2.10 -11.27 -6.75
C PRO A 363 2.82 -12.62 -6.81
N ARG A 364 2.98 -13.20 -8.01
CA ARG A 364 3.67 -14.48 -8.22
C ARG A 364 5.17 -14.38 -7.92
N VAL A 365 5.77 -13.22 -8.11
CA VAL A 365 7.19 -12.94 -7.85
C VAL A 365 7.36 -12.37 -6.45
N ALA A 366 6.58 -11.35 -6.10
CA ALA A 366 6.73 -10.61 -4.85
C ALA A 366 6.48 -11.49 -3.61
N LEU A 367 5.50 -12.41 -3.69
CA LEU A 367 5.11 -13.26 -2.56
C LEU A 367 5.81 -14.63 -2.53
N GLU A 368 6.54 -15.01 -3.58
CA GLU A 368 7.22 -16.31 -3.66
C GLU A 368 8.09 -16.62 -2.44
N PRO A 369 8.91 -15.67 -1.90
CA PRO A 369 9.76 -15.95 -0.74
C PRO A 369 8.99 -16.32 0.53
N LEU A 370 7.72 -15.92 0.66
CA LEU A 370 6.88 -16.25 1.81
C LEU A 370 6.45 -17.72 1.80
N PHE A 371 6.32 -18.31 0.60
CA PHE A 371 5.88 -19.69 0.41
C PHE A 371 7.03 -20.68 0.18
N ALA A 372 8.23 -20.17 -0.10
CA ALA A 372 9.43 -20.97 -0.25
C ALA A 372 9.90 -21.48 1.12
N ASP A 373 9.23 -22.54 1.65
CA ASP A 373 9.70 -23.41 2.79
C ASP A 373 8.62 -24.44 3.15
#